data_19f5cfbc3aa722d1c4b4c619336cffb5
#
_entry.id   19f5cfbc3aa722d1c4b4c619336cffb5
#
_cell.length_a   1.000
_cell.length_b   1.000
_cell.length_c   1.000
_cell.angle_alpha   90.00
_cell.angle_beta   90.00
_cell.angle_gamma   90.00
#
_symmetry.space_group_name_H-M   'P 1'
#
loop_
_entity.id
_entity.type
_entity.pdbx_description
1 polymer ?
#
loop_
_entity_poly.entity_id
_entity_poly.type
_entity_poly.pdbx_seq_one_letter_code
_entity_poly.pdbx_strand_id
1 'polypeptide(L)'
;MLTVALKGLAGRKVRASLTAIAIVLGVAMISGTYILTDTINNGFDTIFTQSYVNADVVITGKAAFDSANGNSVEPPPMPESLLAKVKKLPGTAIAAGAVSSNNVKLIGKNGKVISTGGAPTLGFSVTPKGQIFNPTKLNTGRWPHGSNEIVIDK
;
A
#
# COMPACT_ATOMS: atom_id res chain seq x y z
N MET A 1 14.17 20.77 -50.30
CA MET A 1 14.65 19.60 -49.52
C MET A 1 13.50 18.77 -48.91
N LEU A 2 12.50 19.39 -48.28
CA LEU A 2 11.37 18.67 -47.65
C LEU A 2 10.54 17.84 -48.67
N THR A 3 10.29 18.37 -49.85
CA THR A 3 9.52 17.69 -50.92
C THR A 3 10.19 16.43 -51.45
N VAL A 4 11.51 16.40 -51.51
CA VAL A 4 12.27 15.21 -51.93
C VAL A 4 12.24 14.14 -50.88
N ALA A 5 12.36 14.52 -49.58
CA ALA A 5 12.25 13.62 -48.45
C ALA A 5 10.86 12.98 -48.40
N LEU A 6 9.78 13.75 -48.55
CA LEU A 6 8.40 13.26 -48.57
C LEU A 6 8.10 12.30 -49.73
N LYS A 7 8.63 12.61 -50.96
CA LYS A 7 8.50 11.70 -52.10
C LYS A 7 9.30 10.41 -51.92
N GLY A 8 10.46 10.47 -51.28
CA GLY A 8 11.23 9.28 -50.90
C GLY A 8 10.52 8.37 -49.89
N LEU A 9 9.82 8.98 -48.90
CA LEU A 9 8.99 8.26 -47.96
C LEU A 9 7.78 7.60 -48.64
N ALA A 10 7.13 8.33 -49.56
CA ALA A 10 5.98 7.82 -50.30
C ALA A 10 6.32 6.63 -51.21
N GLY A 11 7.56 6.56 -51.70
CA GLY A 11 8.05 5.40 -52.48
C GLY A 11 8.32 4.14 -51.65
N ARG A 12 8.44 4.27 -50.33
CA ARG A 12 8.73 3.15 -49.40
C ARG A 12 7.71 3.04 -48.26
N LYS A 13 6.44 3.14 -48.62
CA LYS A 13 5.31 3.22 -47.66
C LYS A 13 5.33 2.14 -46.58
N VAL A 14 5.58 0.88 -46.97
CA VAL A 14 5.59 -0.25 -46.01
C VAL A 14 6.69 -0.08 -44.97
N ARG A 15 7.91 0.28 -45.39
CA ARG A 15 9.02 0.48 -44.44
C ARG A 15 8.76 1.67 -43.54
N ALA A 16 8.26 2.78 -44.07
CA ALA A 16 7.91 3.96 -43.26
C ALA A 16 6.82 3.66 -42.25
N SER A 17 5.79 2.92 -42.63
CA SER A 17 4.72 2.50 -41.73
C SER A 17 5.23 1.57 -40.63
N LEU A 18 6.04 0.58 -40.94
CA LEU A 18 6.62 -0.33 -39.96
C LEU A 18 7.51 0.41 -38.96
N THR A 19 8.33 1.35 -39.43
CA THR A 19 9.15 2.17 -38.51
C THR A 19 8.29 3.06 -37.63
N ALA A 20 7.25 3.70 -38.18
CA ALA A 20 6.31 4.50 -37.39
C ALA A 20 5.61 3.67 -36.32
N ILE A 21 5.11 2.48 -36.68
CA ILE A 21 4.46 1.57 -35.71
C ILE A 21 5.46 1.16 -34.63
N ALA A 22 6.70 0.82 -34.96
CA ALA A 22 7.72 0.45 -34.00
C ALA A 22 8.01 1.59 -33.00
N ILE A 23 8.10 2.83 -33.48
CA ILE A 23 8.30 4.01 -32.63
C ILE A 23 7.08 4.22 -31.71
N VAL A 24 5.87 4.16 -32.27
CA VAL A 24 4.63 4.33 -31.50
C VAL A 24 4.52 3.26 -30.41
N LEU A 25 4.80 2.00 -30.73
CA LEU A 25 4.78 0.91 -29.76
C LEU A 25 5.83 1.10 -28.66
N GLY A 26 7.04 1.53 -29.03
CA GLY A 26 8.11 1.81 -28.06
C GLY A 26 7.73 2.93 -27.10
N VAL A 27 7.23 4.05 -27.61
CA VAL A 27 6.77 5.17 -26.79
C VAL A 27 5.57 4.78 -25.93
N ALA A 28 4.60 4.06 -26.49
CA ALA A 28 3.42 3.59 -25.75
C ALA A 28 3.79 2.65 -24.60
N MET A 29 4.76 1.76 -24.82
CA MET A 29 5.23 0.83 -23.80
C MET A 29 5.93 1.55 -22.64
N ILE A 30 6.81 2.50 -22.95
CA ILE A 30 7.51 3.32 -21.95
C ILE A 30 6.49 4.16 -21.16
N SER A 31 5.61 4.88 -21.86
CA SER A 31 4.59 5.72 -21.23
C SER A 31 3.63 4.90 -20.37
N GLY A 32 3.21 3.72 -20.85
CA GLY A 32 2.35 2.81 -20.10
C GLY A 32 3.01 2.33 -18.81
N THR A 33 4.30 2.02 -18.85
CA THR A 33 5.07 1.62 -17.66
C THR A 33 5.14 2.75 -16.64
N TYR A 34 5.42 3.98 -17.07
CA TYR A 34 5.46 5.12 -16.15
C TYR A 34 4.11 5.41 -15.53
N ILE A 35 3.03 5.41 -16.32
CA ILE A 35 1.67 5.63 -15.82
C ILE A 35 1.29 4.55 -14.80
N LEU A 36 1.60 3.28 -15.09
CA LEU A 36 1.32 2.19 -14.17
C LEU A 36 2.09 2.36 -12.85
N THR A 37 3.38 2.67 -12.92
CA THR A 37 4.23 2.90 -11.73
C THR A 37 3.71 4.06 -10.89
N ASP A 38 3.37 5.18 -11.53
CA ASP A 38 2.79 6.34 -10.85
C ASP A 38 1.45 6.02 -10.19
N THR A 39 0.59 5.27 -10.88
CA THR A 39 -0.72 4.86 -10.33
C THR A 39 -0.54 3.97 -9.10
N ILE A 40 0.40 3.03 -9.14
CA ILE A 40 0.71 2.16 -8.01
C ILE A 40 1.27 2.98 -6.84
N ASN A 41 2.25 3.85 -7.08
CA ASN A 41 2.85 4.68 -6.04
C ASN A 41 1.81 5.60 -5.38
N ASN A 42 0.99 6.30 -6.18
CA ASN A 42 -0.07 7.16 -5.66
C ASN A 42 -1.12 6.36 -4.88
N GLY A 43 -1.42 5.12 -5.29
CA GLY A 43 -2.30 4.23 -4.55
C GLY A 43 -1.75 3.89 -3.17
N PHE A 44 -0.49 3.52 -3.09
CA PHE A 44 0.17 3.25 -1.81
C PHE A 44 0.26 4.49 -0.93
N ASP A 45 0.68 5.64 -1.46
CA ASP A 45 0.76 6.89 -0.70
C ASP A 45 -0.60 7.28 -0.11
N THR A 46 -1.67 7.09 -0.87
CA THR A 46 -3.04 7.34 -0.40
C THR A 46 -3.41 6.40 0.74
N ILE A 47 -3.12 5.11 0.63
CA ILE A 47 -3.40 4.13 1.69
C ILE A 47 -2.62 4.48 2.95
N PHE A 48 -1.33 4.77 2.84
CA PHE A 48 -0.50 5.13 4.00
C PHE A 48 -0.97 6.42 4.65
N THR A 49 -1.25 7.46 3.88
CA THR A 49 -1.73 8.74 4.41
C THR A 49 -3.09 8.58 5.10
N GLN A 50 -4.01 7.82 4.51
CA GLN A 50 -5.31 7.57 5.11
C GLN A 50 -5.23 6.70 6.35
N SER A 51 -4.27 5.77 6.43
CA SER A 51 -4.09 4.92 7.60
C SER A 51 -3.72 5.69 8.86
N TYR A 52 -3.11 6.87 8.72
CA TYR A 52 -2.67 7.70 9.84
C TYR A 52 -3.40 9.05 9.95
N VAL A 53 -4.49 9.23 9.22
CA VAL A 53 -5.24 10.51 9.17
C VAL A 53 -5.73 10.98 10.54
N ASN A 54 -5.95 10.07 11.46
CA ASN A 54 -6.43 10.36 12.81
C ASN A 54 -5.31 10.41 13.87
N ALA A 55 -4.04 10.37 13.46
CA ALA A 55 -2.90 10.34 14.36
C ALA A 55 -1.91 11.45 13.99
N ASP A 56 -1.63 12.34 14.93
CA ASP A 56 -0.65 13.41 14.73
C ASP A 56 0.79 12.85 14.71
N VAL A 57 1.05 11.80 15.49
CA VAL A 57 2.37 11.16 15.61
C VAL A 57 2.20 9.64 15.68
N VAL A 58 3.00 8.95 14.89
CA VAL A 58 3.13 7.48 14.92
C VAL A 58 4.54 7.12 15.33
N ILE A 59 4.67 6.28 16.35
CA ILE A 59 5.96 5.79 16.84
C ILE A 59 6.06 4.31 16.47
N THR A 60 7.06 3.99 15.67
CA THR A 60 7.35 2.61 15.24
C THR A 60 8.77 2.22 15.61
N GLY A 61 9.03 0.93 15.74
CA GLY A 61 10.39 0.43 15.90
C GLY A 61 11.27 0.80 14.69
N LYS A 62 12.54 1.06 14.92
CA LYS A 62 13.49 1.31 13.83
C LYS A 62 13.87 -0.02 13.18
N ALA A 63 13.58 -0.16 11.90
CA ALA A 63 14.07 -1.30 11.13
C ALA A 63 15.59 -1.34 11.09
N ALA A 64 16.18 -2.53 11.19
CA ALA A 64 17.65 -2.69 11.18
C ALA A 64 18.25 -2.38 9.79
N PHE A 65 17.44 -2.52 8.74
CA PHE A 65 17.87 -2.30 7.36
C PHE A 65 16.81 -1.49 6.61
N ASP A 66 17.25 -0.51 5.85
CA ASP A 66 16.40 0.14 4.86
C ASP A 66 16.33 -0.74 3.62
N SER A 67 15.12 -1.12 3.22
CA SER A 67 14.93 -1.89 2.01
C SER A 67 15.02 -0.99 0.79
N ALA A 68 16.12 -1.08 0.07
CA ALA A 68 16.32 -0.34 -1.18
C ALA A 68 15.34 -0.74 -2.30
N ASN A 69 14.59 -1.84 -2.13
CA ASN A 69 13.71 -2.43 -3.14
C ASN A 69 12.22 -2.33 -2.82
N GLY A 70 11.80 -1.40 -1.96
CA GLY A 70 10.39 -1.19 -1.65
C GLY A 70 9.71 -2.30 -0.82
N ASN A 71 10.41 -3.36 -0.46
CA ASN A 71 9.93 -4.35 0.50
C ASN A 71 10.09 -3.77 1.91
N SER A 72 9.04 -3.21 2.46
CA SER A 72 9.03 -2.72 3.83
C SER A 72 9.33 -3.88 4.78
N VAL A 73 10.50 -3.83 5.41
CA VAL A 73 10.82 -4.73 6.52
C VAL A 73 9.89 -4.33 7.67
N GLU A 74 9.12 -5.28 8.18
CA GLU A 74 8.22 -5.02 9.31
C GLU A 74 9.05 -4.47 10.49
N PRO A 75 8.71 -3.28 11.03
CA PRO A 75 9.45 -2.72 12.14
C PRO A 75 9.43 -3.66 13.35
N PRO A 76 10.53 -3.77 14.10
CA PRO A 76 10.55 -4.63 15.27
C PRO A 76 9.52 -4.17 16.32
N PRO A 77 8.91 -5.09 17.05
CA PRO A 77 7.95 -4.76 18.10
C PRO A 77 8.64 -3.96 19.22
N MET A 78 7.90 -3.01 19.77
CA MET A 78 8.36 -2.19 20.89
C MET A 78 7.77 -2.70 22.21
N PRO A 79 8.50 -2.53 23.34
CA PRO A 79 7.96 -2.90 24.65
C PRO A 79 6.70 -2.09 25.00
N GLU A 80 5.68 -2.74 25.53
CA GLU A 80 4.44 -2.07 25.96
C GLU A 80 4.69 -0.99 27.02
N SER A 81 5.74 -1.14 27.83
CA SER A 81 6.16 -0.15 28.82
C SER A 81 6.44 1.24 28.27
N LEU A 82 6.75 1.32 26.97
CA LEU A 82 6.97 2.59 26.26
C LEU A 82 5.68 3.42 26.19
N LEU A 83 4.54 2.78 26.06
CA LEU A 83 3.25 3.47 26.04
C LEU A 83 3.01 4.31 27.31
N ALA A 84 3.40 3.79 28.47
CA ALA A 84 3.29 4.53 29.73
C ALA A 84 4.19 5.78 29.77
N LYS A 85 5.36 5.71 29.12
CA LYS A 85 6.28 6.86 29.00
C LYS A 85 5.71 7.90 28.04
N VAL A 86 5.20 7.48 26.88
CA VAL A 86 4.61 8.38 25.88
C VAL A 86 3.42 9.14 26.46
N LYS A 87 2.55 8.47 27.20
CA LYS A 87 1.39 9.11 27.86
C LYS A 87 1.74 10.20 28.86
N LYS A 88 2.97 10.21 29.38
CA LYS A 88 3.46 11.21 30.35
C LYS A 88 4.17 12.39 29.68
N LEU A 89 4.38 12.35 28.36
CA LEU A 89 5.04 13.45 27.66
C LEU A 89 4.12 14.69 27.63
N PRO A 90 4.68 15.88 27.81
CA PRO A 90 3.93 17.12 27.68
C PRO A 90 3.37 17.22 26.25
N GLY A 91 2.12 17.65 26.13
CA GLY A 91 1.43 17.78 24.83
C GLY A 91 0.77 16.51 24.32
N THR A 92 0.92 15.37 25.00
CA THR A 92 0.22 14.13 24.63
C THR A 92 -1.20 14.15 25.20
N ALA A 93 -2.20 14.36 24.36
CA ALA A 93 -3.60 14.28 24.75
C ALA A 93 -4.07 12.83 24.89
N ILE A 94 -3.82 12.00 23.89
CA ILE A 94 -4.20 10.59 23.85
C ILE A 94 -3.06 9.79 23.22
N ALA A 95 -2.74 8.63 23.80
CA ALA A 95 -1.86 7.65 23.20
C ALA A 95 -2.41 6.24 23.37
N ALA A 96 -2.35 5.46 22.29
CA ALA A 96 -2.74 4.06 22.27
C ALA A 96 -1.65 3.21 21.59
N GLY A 97 -1.48 1.99 22.10
CA GLY A 97 -0.66 1.00 21.43
C GLY A 97 -1.49 0.19 20.44
N ALA A 98 -0.90 -0.17 19.33
CA ALA A 98 -1.49 -1.05 18.34
C ALA A 98 -0.48 -2.14 17.93
N VAL A 99 -1.01 -3.28 17.53
CA VAL A 99 -0.24 -4.37 16.94
C VAL A 99 -0.74 -4.55 15.52
N SER A 100 0.18 -4.62 14.58
CA SER A 100 -0.11 -4.93 13.17
C SER A 100 0.74 -6.12 12.71
N SER A 101 0.26 -6.82 11.72
CA SER A 101 1.01 -7.89 11.05
C SER A 101 0.66 -7.92 9.57
N ASN A 102 1.69 -8.06 8.75
CA ASN A 102 1.55 -8.14 7.29
C ASN A 102 1.42 -9.57 6.78
N ASN A 103 1.34 -10.55 7.68
CA ASN A 103 1.33 -11.97 7.33
C ASN A 103 0.24 -12.75 8.06
N VAL A 104 -0.94 -12.18 8.16
CA VAL A 104 -2.11 -12.87 8.70
C VAL A 104 -2.66 -13.81 7.64
N LYS A 105 -3.04 -15.03 8.04
CA LYS A 105 -3.68 -15.99 7.13
C LYS A 105 -5.04 -16.40 7.68
N LEU A 106 -6.07 -16.24 6.85
CA LEU A 106 -7.39 -16.74 7.16
C LEU A 106 -7.47 -18.22 6.75
N ILE A 107 -7.86 -19.07 7.69
CA ILE A 107 -8.04 -20.51 7.44
C ILE A 107 -9.53 -20.78 7.37
N GLY A 108 -9.96 -21.34 6.23
CA GLY A 108 -11.34 -21.73 6.02
C GLY A 108 -11.73 -22.98 6.84
N LYS A 109 -13.02 -23.28 6.90
CA LYS A 109 -13.55 -24.45 7.60
C LYS A 109 -12.98 -25.80 7.08
N ASN A 110 -12.47 -25.80 5.87
CA ASN A 110 -11.80 -26.95 5.22
C ASN A 110 -10.31 -27.10 5.60
N GLY A 111 -9.81 -26.30 6.54
CA GLY A 111 -8.40 -26.28 6.95
C GLY A 111 -7.44 -25.65 5.94
N LYS A 112 -7.94 -25.07 4.84
CA LYS A 112 -7.10 -24.45 3.81
C LYS A 112 -7.07 -22.94 3.99
N VAL A 113 -5.93 -22.32 3.62
CA VAL A 113 -5.80 -20.87 3.58
C VAL A 113 -6.72 -20.31 2.51
N ILE A 114 -7.48 -19.31 2.85
CA ILE A 114 -8.30 -18.54 1.90
C ILE A 114 -7.34 -17.68 1.07
N SER A 115 -7.34 -17.90 -0.25
CA SER A 115 -6.50 -17.13 -1.15
C SER A 115 -7.03 -15.71 -1.33
N THR A 116 -6.13 -14.73 -1.24
CA THR A 116 -6.42 -13.31 -1.48
C THR A 116 -6.02 -12.87 -2.90
N GLY A 117 -5.75 -13.83 -3.81
CA GLY A 117 -5.34 -13.50 -5.17
C GLY A 117 -3.97 -12.82 -5.29
N GLY A 118 -3.11 -12.97 -4.27
CA GLY A 118 -1.80 -12.32 -4.22
C GLY A 118 -1.78 -10.97 -3.50
N ALA A 119 -2.94 -10.47 -3.06
CA ALA A 119 -2.98 -9.28 -2.23
C ALA A 119 -2.42 -9.55 -0.82
N PRO A 120 -1.69 -8.59 -0.22
CA PRO A 120 -1.20 -8.72 1.14
C PRO A 120 -2.37 -8.80 2.12
N THR A 121 -2.26 -9.67 3.11
CA THR A 121 -3.25 -9.79 4.18
C THR A 121 -2.74 -9.06 5.40
N LEU A 122 -3.38 -7.97 5.75
CA LEU A 122 -3.01 -7.12 6.87
C LEU A 122 -3.89 -7.43 8.08
N GLY A 123 -3.30 -7.55 9.26
CA GLY A 123 -4.00 -7.69 10.53
C GLY A 123 -3.69 -6.52 11.44
N PHE A 124 -4.71 -6.00 12.10
CA PHE A 124 -4.59 -4.90 13.06
C PHE A 124 -5.31 -5.23 14.34
N SER A 125 -4.70 -4.86 15.47
CA SER A 125 -5.38 -4.95 16.74
C SER A 125 -6.46 -3.88 16.85
N VAL A 126 -7.60 -4.25 17.40
CA VAL A 126 -8.69 -3.31 17.70
C VAL A 126 -8.84 -3.21 19.21
N THR A 127 -8.62 -2.02 19.76
CA THR A 127 -8.82 -1.75 21.19
C THR A 127 -9.76 -0.57 21.36
N PRO A 128 -10.59 -0.52 22.43
CA PRO A 128 -11.52 0.59 22.64
C PRO A 128 -10.85 1.97 22.64
N LYS A 129 -9.66 2.07 23.22
CA LYS A 129 -8.88 3.32 23.26
C LYS A 129 -8.17 3.63 21.93
N GLY A 130 -7.90 2.62 21.12
CA GLY A 130 -7.27 2.77 19.81
C GLY A 130 -8.25 3.13 18.70
N GLN A 131 -9.54 2.98 18.94
CA GLN A 131 -10.57 3.27 17.92
C GLN A 131 -10.56 4.70 17.42
N ILE A 132 -10.15 5.66 18.24
CA ILE A 132 -10.04 7.07 17.82
C ILE A 132 -9.03 7.25 16.67
N PHE A 133 -8.01 6.39 16.60
CA PHE A 133 -6.99 6.42 15.56
C PHE A 133 -7.33 5.55 14.35
N ASN A 134 -8.41 4.77 14.43
CA ASN A 134 -8.79 3.83 13.37
C ASN A 134 -9.43 4.58 12.18
N PRO A 135 -8.82 4.57 10.99
CA PRO A 135 -9.37 5.23 9.82
C PRO A 135 -10.48 4.43 9.16
N THR A 136 -10.63 3.14 9.51
CA THR A 136 -11.58 2.26 8.85
C THR A 136 -13.00 2.43 9.39
N LYS A 137 -13.98 2.28 8.52
CA LYS A 137 -15.41 2.33 8.87
C LYS A 137 -16.01 0.95 8.65
N LEU A 138 -16.87 0.54 9.59
CA LEU A 138 -17.66 -0.67 9.41
C LEU A 138 -18.79 -0.41 8.41
N ASN A 139 -18.92 -1.29 7.44
CA ASN A 139 -20.06 -1.27 6.54
C ASN A 139 -21.27 -1.98 7.16
N THR A 140 -21.02 -3.10 7.84
CA THR A 140 -22.04 -3.89 8.55
C THR A 140 -21.42 -4.51 9.80
N GLY A 141 -22.26 -4.83 10.80
CA GLY A 141 -21.82 -5.48 12.02
C GLY A 141 -21.35 -4.51 13.11
N ARG A 142 -20.45 -4.97 13.97
CA ARG A 142 -19.86 -4.20 15.07
C ARG A 142 -18.37 -4.48 15.21
N TRP A 143 -17.67 -3.59 15.87
CA TRP A 143 -16.28 -3.82 16.25
C TRP A 143 -16.14 -4.97 17.27
N PRO A 144 -15.03 -5.72 17.27
CA PRO A 144 -14.79 -6.79 18.21
C PRO A 144 -14.74 -6.26 19.66
N HIS A 145 -15.32 -6.99 20.59
CA HIS A 145 -15.29 -6.66 22.02
C HIS A 145 -14.44 -7.64 22.82
N GLY A 146 -14.00 -8.73 22.22
CA GLY A 146 -13.24 -9.78 22.88
C GLY A 146 -12.13 -10.37 22.04
N SER A 147 -11.30 -11.17 22.64
CA SER A 147 -10.13 -11.80 22.01
C SER A 147 -10.48 -12.86 20.96
N ASN A 148 -11.73 -13.32 20.93
CA ASN A 148 -12.18 -14.36 19.99
C ASN A 148 -13.05 -13.81 18.86
N GLU A 149 -13.07 -12.50 18.68
CA GLU A 149 -13.83 -11.85 17.63
C GLU A 149 -12.89 -11.14 16.67
N ILE A 150 -13.21 -11.24 15.39
CA ILE A 150 -12.49 -10.54 14.32
C ILE A 150 -13.49 -9.83 13.40
N VAL A 151 -13.03 -8.76 12.78
CA VAL A 151 -13.68 -8.12 11.62
C VAL A 151 -12.83 -8.41 10.42
N ILE A 152 -13.47 -8.80 9.34
CA ILE A 152 -12.78 -9.07 8.06
C ILE A 152 -13.36 -8.16 6.98
N ASP A 153 -12.50 -7.75 6.09
CA ASP A 153 -12.88 -7.10 4.84
C ASP A 153 -13.51 -8.13 3.88
N LYS A 154 -14.40 -7.66 3.01
CA LYS A 154 -15.22 -8.52 2.16
C LYS A 154 -14.88 -8.34 0.68
#